data_d8530edc0a56059bd56bb4c17b0d7f87
#
_entry.id   d8530edc0a56059bd56bb4c17b0d7f87
#
_cell.length_a   1.000
_cell.length_b   1.000
_cell.length_c   1.000
_cell.angle_alpha   90.00
_cell.angle_beta   90.00
_cell.angle_gamma   90.00
#
_symmetry.space_group_name_H-M   'P 1'
#
loop_
_entity.id
_entity.type
_entity.pdbx_description
1 polymer ?
#
loop_
_entity_poly.entity_id
_entity_poly.type
_entity_poly.pdbx_seq_one_letter_code
_entity_poly.pdbx_strand_id
1 'polypeptide(L)'
;MVTKKHDVCTIGRRKESVARVYFYTGKGQIVVNGKSLADYFSRETSKMILKQPLQLTETVSKYDIVVNVNGGGQNGQAGAIRLAIARGLQTINTDLRGILKKAGMLTRDSRVVERKKYGQPGARKKFQFSKR
;
A
#
# COMPACT_ATOMS: atom_id res chain seq x y z
N MET A 1 5.07 -18.56 20.05
CA MET A 1 4.80 -17.24 19.45
C MET A 1 3.70 -16.56 20.24
N VAL A 2 4.01 -15.45 20.87
CA VAL A 2 3.01 -14.71 21.63
C VAL A 2 2.10 -13.97 20.66
N THR A 3 0.82 -14.31 20.67
CA THR A 3 -0.16 -13.61 19.86
C THR A 3 -0.59 -12.35 20.60
N LYS A 4 -0.02 -11.21 20.21
CA LYS A 4 -0.47 -9.93 20.73
C LYS A 4 -1.78 -9.56 20.04
N LYS A 5 -2.71 -9.03 20.83
CA LYS A 5 -3.90 -8.43 20.24
C LYS A 5 -3.50 -7.16 19.50
N HIS A 6 -3.86 -7.06 18.23
CA HIS A 6 -3.60 -5.86 17.46
C HIS A 6 -4.46 -4.69 17.93
N ASP A 7 -3.89 -3.50 17.92
CA ASP A 7 -4.61 -2.29 18.33
C ASP A 7 -5.58 -1.82 17.24
N VAL A 8 -5.14 -1.88 15.98
CA VAL A 8 -5.93 -1.46 14.82
C VAL A 8 -5.66 -2.40 13.65
N CYS A 9 -6.69 -2.74 12.91
CA CYS A 9 -6.59 -3.48 11.66
C CYS A 9 -7.22 -2.65 10.55
N THR A 10 -6.48 -2.44 9.46
CA THR A 10 -6.97 -1.69 8.30
C THR A 10 -6.71 -2.44 7.01
N ILE A 11 -7.46 -2.07 5.97
CA ILE A 11 -7.34 -2.66 4.64
C ILE A 11 -7.02 -1.56 3.65
N GLY A 12 -6.03 -1.79 2.80
CA GLY A 12 -5.69 -0.94 1.67
C GLY A 12 -5.73 -1.73 0.38
N ARG A 13 -6.10 -1.08 -0.71
CA ARG A 13 -6.18 -1.71 -2.02
C ARG A 13 -5.55 -0.81 -3.07
N ARG A 14 -4.86 -1.41 -4.01
CA ARG A 14 -4.37 -0.75 -5.20
C ARG A 14 -4.27 -1.76 -6.32
N LYS A 15 -4.85 -1.42 -7.50
CA LYS A 15 -4.96 -2.37 -8.61
C LYS A 15 -5.62 -3.65 -8.12
N GLU A 16 -4.99 -4.80 -8.31
CA GLU A 16 -5.51 -6.09 -7.82
C GLU A 16 -4.95 -6.47 -6.45
N SER A 17 -4.09 -5.64 -5.87
CA SER A 17 -3.47 -5.92 -4.57
C SER A 17 -4.38 -5.54 -3.43
N VAL A 18 -4.47 -6.41 -2.44
CA VAL A 18 -5.21 -6.19 -1.19
C VAL A 18 -4.26 -6.40 -0.03
N ALA A 19 -4.12 -5.38 0.82
CA ALA A 19 -3.26 -5.44 2.00
C ALA A 19 -4.09 -5.30 3.26
N ARG A 20 -3.87 -6.21 4.20
CA ARG A 20 -4.39 -6.10 5.57
C ARG A 20 -3.23 -5.75 6.48
N VAL A 21 -3.38 -4.68 7.21
CA VAL A 21 -2.33 -4.16 8.07
C VAL A 21 -2.80 -4.17 9.51
N TYR A 22 -1.99 -4.76 10.37
CA TYR A 22 -2.24 -4.84 11.81
C TYR A 22 -1.20 -3.98 12.53
N PHE A 23 -1.66 -3.08 13.38
CA PHE A 23 -0.80 -2.20 14.16
C PHE A 23 -0.67 -2.72 15.58
N TYR A 24 0.57 -2.78 16.05
CA TYR A 24 0.89 -3.11 17.44
C TYR A 24 1.78 -2.01 18.00
N THR A 25 1.65 -1.70 19.28
CA THR A 25 2.59 -0.80 19.94
C THR A 25 3.96 -1.47 19.98
N GLY A 26 4.98 -0.80 19.45
CA GLY A 26 6.29 -1.40 19.34
C GLY A 26 7.39 -0.43 18.93
N LYS A 27 8.42 -0.96 18.27
CA LYS A 27 9.65 -0.24 17.98
C LYS A 27 9.82 0.18 16.52
N GLY A 28 8.89 -0.17 15.64
CA GLY A 28 8.96 0.20 14.23
C GLY A 28 9.32 -0.94 13.29
N GLN A 29 9.16 -2.17 13.71
CA GLN A 29 9.41 -3.33 12.87
C GLN A 29 8.23 -3.57 11.92
N ILE A 30 8.54 -3.81 10.64
CA ILE A 30 7.52 -4.11 9.63
C ILE A 30 7.76 -5.51 9.09
N VAL A 31 6.73 -6.35 9.19
CA VAL A 31 6.75 -7.73 8.69
C VAL A 31 5.67 -7.88 7.63
N VAL A 32 6.03 -8.38 6.45
CA VAL A 32 5.13 -8.57 5.33
C VAL A 32 5.06 -10.05 4.98
N ASN A 33 3.88 -10.64 5.10
CA ASN A 33 3.64 -12.08 4.82
C ASN A 33 4.64 -12.99 5.52
N GLY A 34 4.96 -12.69 6.78
CA GLY A 34 5.89 -13.49 7.57
C GLY A 34 7.37 -13.23 7.31
N LYS A 35 7.70 -12.30 6.41
CA LYS A 35 9.08 -11.94 6.08
C LYS A 35 9.37 -10.51 6.50
N SER A 36 10.62 -10.19 6.77
CA SER A 36 10.99 -8.80 7.03
C SER A 36 10.74 -7.97 5.77
N LEU A 37 10.58 -6.66 5.96
CA LEU A 37 10.35 -5.74 4.85
C LEU A 37 11.47 -5.85 3.80
N ALA A 38 12.72 -5.93 4.25
CA ALA A 38 13.87 -6.03 3.36
C ALA A 38 13.89 -7.34 2.56
N ASP A 39 13.39 -8.43 3.14
CA ASP A 39 13.35 -9.72 2.47
C ASP A 39 12.19 -9.84 1.49
N TYR A 40 11.06 -9.19 1.79
CA TYR A 40 9.87 -9.28 0.94
C TYR A 40 9.96 -8.38 -0.29
N PHE A 41 10.37 -7.13 -0.11
CA PHE A 41 10.51 -6.18 -1.21
C PHE A 41 11.98 -6.05 -1.58
N SER A 42 12.31 -6.38 -2.83
CA SER A 42 13.67 -6.22 -3.36
C SER A 42 13.97 -4.78 -3.78
N ARG A 43 12.95 -4.02 -4.15
CA ARG A 43 13.12 -2.65 -4.64
C ARG A 43 13.10 -1.65 -3.49
N GLU A 44 14.10 -0.78 -3.45
CA GLU A 44 14.16 0.31 -2.46
C GLU A 44 12.99 1.28 -2.61
N THR A 45 12.54 1.53 -3.85
CA THR A 45 11.39 2.40 -4.11
C THR A 45 10.12 1.88 -3.47
N SER A 46 9.88 0.57 -3.50
CA SER A 46 8.72 -0.05 -2.86
C SER A 46 8.76 0.11 -1.34
N LYS A 47 9.94 -0.08 -0.74
CA LYS A 47 10.13 0.12 0.70
C LYS A 47 9.87 1.57 1.10
N MET A 48 10.36 2.52 0.30
CA MET A 48 10.14 3.94 0.54
C MET A 48 8.67 4.32 0.48
N ILE A 49 7.96 3.82 -0.53
CA ILE A 49 6.54 4.13 -0.76
C ILE A 49 5.71 3.75 0.46
N LEU A 50 5.87 2.54 0.96
CA LEU A 50 5.05 2.08 2.07
C LEU A 50 5.39 2.76 3.41
N LYS A 51 6.61 3.27 3.55
CA LYS A 51 7.03 4.00 4.76
C LYS A 51 6.64 5.48 4.75
N GLN A 52 6.22 6.04 3.61
CA GLN A 52 5.90 7.46 3.49
C GLN A 52 4.91 7.96 4.54
N PRO A 53 3.78 7.28 4.80
CA PRO A 53 2.84 7.76 5.83
C PRO A 53 3.47 7.80 7.22
N LEU A 54 4.30 6.83 7.55
CA LEU A 54 4.97 6.77 8.85
C LEU A 54 5.99 7.89 9.01
N GLN A 55 6.76 8.17 7.97
CA GLN A 55 7.74 9.25 7.96
C GLN A 55 7.06 10.61 8.03
N LEU A 56 5.97 10.80 7.29
CA LEU A 56 5.22 12.04 7.26
C LEU A 56 4.63 12.41 8.63
N THR A 57 4.19 11.41 9.38
CA THR A 57 3.58 11.57 10.70
C THR A 57 4.57 11.38 11.85
N GLU A 58 5.84 11.12 11.53
CA GLU A 58 6.91 10.89 12.52
C GLU A 58 6.60 9.74 13.47
N THR A 59 5.99 8.67 12.96
CA THR A 59 5.59 7.51 13.76
C THR A 59 6.35 6.23 13.41
N VAL A 60 7.47 6.33 12.69
CA VAL A 60 8.25 5.18 12.20
C VAL A 60 8.63 4.22 13.32
N SER A 61 8.99 4.75 14.50
CA SER A 61 9.46 3.93 15.62
C SER A 61 8.39 3.67 16.69
N LYS A 62 7.14 4.05 16.46
CA LYS A 62 6.08 3.94 17.48
C LYS A 62 5.27 2.66 17.36
N TYR A 63 5.20 2.06 16.16
CA TYR A 63 4.33 0.91 15.92
C TYR A 63 5.10 -0.20 15.23
N ASP A 64 4.82 -1.43 15.66
CA ASP A 64 5.16 -2.63 14.90
C ASP A 64 4.00 -2.93 13.97
N ILE A 65 4.29 -3.23 12.73
CA ILE A 65 3.28 -3.41 11.70
C ILE A 65 3.43 -4.80 11.10
N VAL A 66 2.33 -5.54 11.11
CA VAL A 66 2.24 -6.84 10.46
C VAL A 66 1.30 -6.71 9.26
N VAL A 67 1.76 -7.13 8.10
CA VAL A 67 1.04 -6.97 6.84
C VAL A 67 0.79 -8.34 6.21
N ASN A 68 -0.46 -8.58 5.80
CA ASN A 68 -0.82 -9.67 4.91
C ASN A 68 -1.27 -9.06 3.59
N VAL A 69 -0.54 -9.31 2.51
CA VAL A 69 -0.83 -8.74 1.21
C VAL A 69 -0.90 -9.82 0.14
N ASN A 70 -1.88 -9.70 -0.74
CA ASN A 70 -2.13 -10.66 -1.83
C ASN A 70 -2.40 -9.91 -3.13
N GLY A 71 -2.06 -10.57 -4.23
CA GLY A 71 -2.40 -10.13 -5.57
C GLY A 71 -1.48 -9.03 -6.10
N GLY A 72 -1.49 -8.86 -7.42
CA GLY A 72 -0.74 -7.83 -8.10
C GLY A 72 0.77 -7.97 -8.00
N GLY A 73 1.49 -6.94 -8.45
CA GLY A 73 2.94 -6.87 -8.39
C GLY A 73 3.43 -6.05 -7.19
N GLN A 74 4.76 -5.96 -7.05
CA GLN A 74 5.38 -5.26 -5.91
C GLN A 74 4.92 -3.80 -5.79
N ASN A 75 4.80 -3.08 -6.91
CA ASN A 75 4.36 -1.69 -6.89
C ASN A 75 2.92 -1.54 -6.38
N GLY A 76 2.03 -2.41 -6.85
CA GLY A 76 0.64 -2.44 -6.40
C GLY A 76 0.54 -2.80 -4.93
N GLN A 77 1.30 -3.79 -4.51
CA GLN A 77 1.34 -4.21 -3.10
C GLN A 77 1.85 -3.10 -2.18
N ALA A 78 2.95 -2.43 -2.58
CA ALA A 78 3.49 -1.32 -1.80
C ALA A 78 2.48 -0.17 -1.68
N GLY A 79 1.77 0.15 -2.76
CA GLY A 79 0.72 1.17 -2.75
C GLY A 79 -0.47 0.79 -1.88
N ALA A 80 -0.88 -0.48 -1.92
CA ALA A 80 -1.96 -0.99 -1.06
C ALA A 80 -1.57 -0.92 0.43
N ILE A 81 -0.36 -1.31 0.76
CA ILE A 81 0.17 -1.23 2.13
C ILE A 81 0.23 0.24 2.59
N ARG A 82 0.71 1.14 1.74
CA ARG A 82 0.77 2.57 2.05
C ARG A 82 -0.61 3.12 2.42
N LEU A 83 -1.62 2.80 1.62
CA LEU A 83 -2.99 3.23 1.89
C LEU A 83 -3.51 2.67 3.21
N ALA A 84 -3.27 1.39 3.47
CA ALA A 84 -3.70 0.74 4.71
C ALA A 84 -3.01 1.36 5.94
N ILE A 85 -1.71 1.64 5.85
CA ILE A 85 -0.97 2.30 6.92
C ILE A 85 -1.52 3.70 7.19
N ALA A 86 -1.79 4.48 6.15
CA ALA A 86 -2.36 5.82 6.29
C ALA A 86 -3.72 5.77 6.96
N ARG A 87 -4.58 4.85 6.55
CA ARG A 87 -5.89 4.65 7.17
C ARG A 87 -5.79 4.26 8.63
N GLY A 88 -4.84 3.38 8.96
CA GLY A 88 -4.59 2.96 10.34
C GLY A 88 -4.11 4.10 11.22
N LEU A 89 -3.18 4.90 10.74
CA LEU A 89 -2.68 6.07 11.46
C LEU A 89 -3.79 7.07 11.75
N GLN A 90 -4.66 7.31 10.77
CA GLN A 90 -5.83 8.19 10.94
C GLN A 90 -6.77 7.64 12.02
N THR A 91 -6.98 6.33 12.06
CA THR A 91 -7.84 5.70 13.05
C THR A 91 -7.25 5.79 14.46
N ILE A 92 -5.94 5.60 14.59
CA ILE A 92 -5.25 5.68 15.88
C ILE A 92 -5.25 7.12 16.40
N ASN A 93 -4.95 8.08 15.53
CA ASN A 93 -4.89 9.49 15.90
C ASN A 93 -5.53 10.31 14.78
N THR A 94 -6.72 10.85 15.05
CA THR A 94 -7.49 11.62 14.08
C THR A 94 -6.81 12.93 13.69
N ASP A 95 -5.92 13.46 14.53
CA ASP A 95 -5.17 14.67 14.21
C ASP A 95 -4.22 14.49 13.03
N LEU A 96 -3.82 13.25 12.74
CA LEU A 96 -2.95 12.93 11.60
C LEU A 96 -3.68 12.95 10.27
N ARG A 97 -5.01 12.94 10.28
CA ARG A 97 -5.81 12.90 9.05
C ARG A 97 -5.53 14.08 8.14
N GLY A 98 -5.41 15.28 8.69
CA GLY A 98 -5.15 16.48 7.91
C GLY A 98 -3.84 16.40 7.14
N ILE A 99 -2.79 15.95 7.79
CA ILE A 99 -1.46 15.79 7.19
C ILE A 99 -1.50 14.72 6.09
N LEU A 100 -2.10 13.57 6.38
CA LEU A 100 -2.18 12.45 5.46
C LEU A 100 -3.04 12.77 4.24
N LYS A 101 -4.17 13.44 4.44
CA LYS A 101 -5.07 13.84 3.36
C LYS A 101 -4.41 14.86 2.44
N LYS A 102 -3.72 15.83 3.01
CA LYS A 102 -3.02 16.88 2.24
C LYS A 102 -1.92 16.29 1.37
N ALA A 103 -1.24 15.25 1.84
CA ALA A 103 -0.20 14.55 1.08
C ALA A 103 -0.77 13.52 0.08
N GLY A 104 -2.09 13.30 0.04
CA GLY A 104 -2.73 12.35 -0.85
C GLY A 104 -2.63 10.89 -0.40
N MET A 105 -2.26 10.63 0.84
CA MET A 105 -2.06 9.28 1.35
C MET A 105 -3.36 8.53 1.65
N LEU A 106 -4.47 9.23 1.85
CA LEU A 106 -5.76 8.62 2.18
C LEU A 106 -6.61 8.30 0.97
N THR A 107 -6.21 8.75 -0.21
CA THR A 107 -6.97 8.53 -1.44
C THR A 107 -6.54 7.23 -2.10
N ARG A 108 -7.51 6.34 -2.34
CA ARG A 108 -7.25 5.13 -3.10
C ARG A 108 -6.95 5.49 -4.55
N ASP A 109 -5.86 4.93 -5.07
CA ASP A 109 -5.55 5.04 -6.49
C ASP A 109 -6.48 4.10 -7.27
N SER A 110 -7.39 4.70 -8.04
CA SER A 110 -8.38 3.94 -8.82
C SER A 110 -7.81 3.38 -10.12
N ARG A 111 -6.57 3.69 -10.45
CA ARG A 111 -5.96 3.20 -11.69
C ARG A 111 -5.80 1.69 -11.64
N VAL A 112 -6.34 1.04 -12.66
CA VAL A 112 -6.23 -0.40 -12.87
C VAL A 112 -5.83 -0.64 -14.31
N VAL A 113 -5.36 -1.86 -14.61
CA VAL A 113 -5.09 -2.22 -15.99
C VAL A 113 -6.41 -2.14 -16.76
N GLU A 114 -6.43 -1.27 -17.75
CA GLU A 114 -7.61 -1.05 -18.56
C GLU A 114 -7.88 -2.28 -19.42
N ARG A 115 -9.14 -2.67 -19.52
CA ARG A 115 -9.53 -3.84 -20.30
C ARG A 115 -9.25 -3.60 -21.79
N LYS A 116 -8.75 -4.63 -22.47
CA LYS A 116 -8.64 -4.61 -23.93
C LYS A 116 -10.02 -4.37 -24.53
N LYS A 117 -10.10 -3.42 -25.44
CA LYS A 117 -11.34 -3.06 -26.07
C LYS A 117 -11.47 -3.74 -27.41
N TYR A 118 -12.71 -3.91 -27.82
CA TYR A 118 -13.04 -4.47 -29.11
C TYR A 118 -12.35 -3.71 -30.24
N GLY A 119 -11.77 -4.45 -31.19
CA GLY A 119 -11.11 -3.86 -32.35
C GLY A 119 -9.74 -3.25 -32.08
N GLN A 120 -9.17 -3.48 -30.92
CA GLN A 120 -7.86 -2.92 -30.53
C GLN A 120 -6.97 -4.01 -29.95
N PRO A 121 -5.64 -3.97 -30.21
CA PRO A 121 -4.72 -4.95 -29.62
C PRO A 121 -4.49 -4.74 -28.13
N GLY A 122 -4.85 -3.57 -27.60
CA GLY A 122 -4.77 -3.25 -26.18
C GLY A 122 -5.89 -2.31 -25.80
N ALA A 123 -5.89 -1.83 -24.55
CA ALA A 123 -6.95 -0.96 -24.06
C ALA A 123 -7.06 0.34 -24.85
N ARG A 124 -5.93 0.93 -25.19
CA ARG A 124 -5.86 2.19 -25.93
C ARG A 124 -5.06 2.10 -27.21
N LYS A 125 -4.39 0.99 -27.44
CA LYS A 125 -3.58 0.81 -28.64
C LYS A 125 -4.51 0.46 -29.80
N LYS A 126 -4.53 1.29 -30.83
CA LYS A 126 -5.31 1.08 -32.04
C LYS A 126 -4.44 0.38 -33.10
N PHE A 127 -5.08 -0.38 -33.97
CA PHE A 127 -4.39 -0.91 -35.12
C PHE A 127 -3.85 0.23 -35.97
N GLN A 128 -2.62 0.09 -36.45
CA GLN A 128 -2.03 1.06 -37.31
C GLN A 128 -2.78 1.10 -38.65
N PHE A 129 -3.19 2.30 -39.02
CA PHE A 129 -3.86 2.50 -40.30
C PHE A 129 -2.82 2.44 -41.42
N SER A 130 -2.95 1.44 -42.30
CA SER A 130 -2.04 1.33 -43.44
C SER A 130 -2.56 2.16 -44.60
N LYS A 131 -1.90 3.25 -44.90
CA LYS A 131 -2.17 4.03 -46.09
C LYS A 131 -1.53 3.38 -47.30
N ARG A 132 -2.27 3.23 -48.32
CA ARG A 132 -1.74 2.81 -49.61
C ARG A 132 -2.02 3.87 -50.65
#